data_29a8fef834f4224414acfe073d4cdeac
#
_entry.id   29a8fef834f4224414acfe073d4cdeac
#
_cell.length_a   1.000
_cell.length_b   1.000
_cell.length_c   1.000
_cell.angle_alpha   90.00
_cell.angle_beta   90.00
_cell.angle_gamma   90.00
#
_symmetry.space_group_name_H-M   'P 1'
#
loop_
_entity.id
_entity.type
_entity.pdbx_description
1 polymer ?
#
loop_
_entity_poly.entity_id
_entity_poly.type
_entity_poly.pdbx_seq_one_letter_code
_entity_poly.pdbx_strand_id
1 'polypeptide(L)'
;MNKNLQNRKQQATGIKPRTGILLINLGTPDAPRTQEVRAYLRSLLSCDRVLDINPIGRWLLLNLIVLPFRPRKAAKAYQEIWLEDGSPLLVYSKKLQNALALQFSKDKIPVEIGMQCGNPSIKSAVDRLREEECDRIIILPMYPQYSSSTYGSAVEDLYKEVLHDWNMPQLKFIPPFYSDSRFIGSWEKIGLPFIENKPDHVLFSFHSLPIRHLEKSDMSENWCKNNHDCCLELVKENRNCYSAQCFHTAKLIAERYNLSADDWSVSFQSKFGREEWIKPDTEQQLAKLAENGVKRIVVFCPAFVSDCLETLEEIGIRAAEHFRKNGGEELKLVPSLNAHPEWVHALTSIIREHLAG
;
A
#
# COMPACT_ATOMS: atom_id res chain seq x y z
N MET A 1 22.36 -16.67 -54.86
CA MET A 1 21.31 -16.09 -53.95
C MET A 1 21.37 -16.83 -52.63
N ASN A 2 22.04 -16.39 -51.57
CA ASN A 2 21.82 -16.87 -50.18
C ASN A 2 22.91 -16.46 -49.16
N LYS A 3 23.96 -15.74 -49.52
CA LYS A 3 24.92 -15.21 -48.51
C LYS A 3 24.41 -13.93 -47.81
N ASN A 4 23.57 -13.14 -48.48
CA ASN A 4 22.99 -11.91 -47.89
C ASN A 4 21.84 -12.14 -46.89
N LEU A 5 21.17 -13.31 -46.94
CA LEU A 5 20.12 -13.68 -45.99
C LEU A 5 20.68 -14.28 -44.69
N GLN A 6 21.84 -14.94 -44.76
CA GLN A 6 22.52 -15.45 -43.57
C GLN A 6 23.19 -14.34 -42.77
N ASN A 7 23.77 -13.31 -43.43
CA ASN A 7 24.31 -12.14 -42.73
C ASN A 7 23.21 -11.25 -42.09
N ARG A 8 22.00 -11.19 -42.65
CA ARG A 8 20.87 -10.48 -42.03
C ARG A 8 20.33 -11.22 -40.81
N LYS A 9 20.40 -12.56 -40.77
CA LYS A 9 19.98 -13.35 -39.59
C LYS A 9 20.96 -13.25 -38.42
N GLN A 10 22.25 -12.95 -38.64
CA GLN A 10 23.23 -12.73 -37.59
C GLN A 10 23.23 -11.29 -37.03
N GLN A 11 22.69 -10.32 -37.74
CA GLN A 11 22.52 -8.95 -37.25
C GLN A 11 21.19 -8.70 -36.51
N ALA A 12 20.27 -9.66 -36.54
CA ALA A 12 18.98 -9.55 -35.82
C ALA A 12 19.04 -9.95 -34.34
N THR A 13 20.23 -10.23 -33.82
CA THR A 13 20.41 -10.58 -32.40
C THR A 13 20.98 -9.38 -31.62
N GLY A 14 20.10 -8.53 -31.08
CA GLY A 14 20.64 -7.58 -30.15
C GLY A 14 19.83 -6.33 -29.78
N ILE A 15 18.64 -6.11 -30.30
CA ILE A 15 17.78 -5.03 -29.77
C ILE A 15 17.21 -5.52 -28.44
N LYS A 16 17.82 -5.05 -27.34
CA LYS A 16 17.26 -5.31 -26.01
C LYS A 16 16.00 -4.47 -25.84
N PRO A 17 14.91 -5.06 -25.30
CA PRO A 17 13.71 -4.28 -25.02
C PRO A 17 14.04 -3.12 -24.09
N ARG A 18 13.56 -1.92 -24.43
CA ARG A 18 13.68 -0.76 -23.54
C ARG A 18 12.73 -0.95 -22.37
N THR A 19 13.28 -0.95 -21.18
CA THR A 19 12.53 -1.24 -19.96
C THR A 19 12.23 0.05 -19.20
N GLY A 20 10.99 0.19 -18.72
CA GLY A 20 10.58 1.22 -17.78
C GLY A 20 10.12 0.61 -16.45
N ILE A 21 10.04 1.42 -15.42
CA ILE A 21 9.53 1.06 -14.10
C ILE A 21 8.29 1.91 -13.82
N LEU A 22 7.21 1.25 -13.39
CA LEU A 22 5.96 1.88 -12.99
C LEU A 22 5.66 1.57 -11.53
N LEU A 23 5.68 2.59 -10.67
CA LEU A 23 5.16 2.52 -9.32
C LEU A 23 3.66 2.80 -9.35
N ILE A 24 2.82 1.98 -8.71
CA ILE A 24 1.38 2.21 -8.60
C ILE A 24 1.01 2.39 -7.15
N ASN A 25 0.36 3.51 -6.81
CA ASN A 25 -0.19 3.76 -5.48
C ASN A 25 -1.69 4.11 -5.57
N LEU A 26 -2.38 4.11 -4.43
CA LEU A 26 -3.84 4.33 -4.36
C LEU A 26 -4.22 5.70 -4.89
N GLY A 27 -3.47 6.71 -4.50
CA GLY A 27 -3.77 8.10 -4.84
C GLY A 27 -4.41 8.89 -3.71
N THR A 28 -4.74 10.14 -4.04
CA THR A 28 -5.13 11.16 -3.07
C THR A 28 -5.89 12.28 -3.79
N PRO A 29 -6.71 13.09 -3.08
CA PRO A 29 -7.32 14.25 -3.72
C PRO A 29 -6.27 15.29 -4.15
N ASP A 30 -6.56 16.05 -5.22
CA ASP A 30 -5.66 17.08 -5.75
C ASP A 30 -5.53 18.30 -4.81
N ALA A 31 -6.51 18.50 -3.93
CA ALA A 31 -6.48 19.54 -2.89
C ALA A 31 -7.35 19.14 -1.69
N PRO A 32 -7.08 19.69 -0.48
CA PRO A 32 -7.83 19.36 0.73
C PRO A 32 -9.16 20.13 0.81
N ARG A 33 -9.87 20.24 -0.31
CA ARG A 33 -11.16 20.91 -0.41
C ARG A 33 -12.26 19.89 -0.68
N THR A 34 -13.48 20.21 -0.23
CA THR A 34 -14.62 19.29 -0.32
C THR A 34 -14.89 18.78 -1.74
N GLN A 35 -14.65 19.59 -2.77
CA GLN A 35 -14.92 19.21 -4.15
C GLN A 35 -13.92 18.17 -4.67
N GLU A 36 -12.65 18.38 -4.44
CA GLU A 36 -11.56 17.49 -4.85
C GLU A 36 -11.60 16.17 -4.06
N VAL A 37 -11.88 16.25 -2.76
CA VAL A 37 -12.09 15.07 -1.92
C VAL A 37 -13.34 14.29 -2.37
N ARG A 38 -14.40 14.96 -2.81
CA ARG A 38 -15.59 14.29 -3.39
C ARG A 38 -15.24 13.56 -4.68
N ALA A 39 -14.44 14.17 -5.56
CA ALA A 39 -13.99 13.54 -6.81
C ALA A 39 -13.14 12.31 -6.52
N TYR A 40 -12.19 12.42 -5.61
CA TYR A 40 -11.36 11.32 -5.14
C TYR A 40 -12.18 10.16 -4.55
N LEU A 41 -13.09 10.45 -3.61
CA LEU A 41 -13.94 9.43 -2.99
C LEU A 41 -14.87 8.77 -4.02
N ARG A 42 -15.34 9.52 -5.01
CA ARG A 42 -16.13 8.96 -6.12
C ARG A 42 -15.29 7.96 -6.92
N SER A 43 -14.07 8.31 -7.30
CA SER A 43 -13.16 7.43 -8.02
C SER A 43 -12.89 6.14 -7.23
N LEU A 44 -12.45 6.27 -5.99
CA LEU A 44 -12.09 5.15 -5.11
C LEU A 44 -13.26 4.20 -4.87
N LEU A 45 -14.42 4.73 -4.49
CA LEU A 45 -15.58 3.93 -4.08
C LEU A 45 -16.44 3.47 -5.26
N SER A 46 -16.16 3.89 -6.49
CA SER A 46 -16.77 3.33 -7.70
C SER A 46 -16.14 2.00 -8.11
N CYS A 47 -14.94 1.68 -7.62
CA CYS A 47 -14.28 0.41 -7.86
C CYS A 47 -15.07 -0.73 -7.21
N ASP A 48 -15.43 -1.76 -7.99
CA ASP A 48 -16.19 -2.92 -7.52
C ASP A 48 -15.37 -3.86 -6.62
N ARG A 49 -14.04 -3.78 -6.68
CA ARG A 49 -13.15 -4.48 -5.73
C ARG A 49 -13.06 -3.78 -4.38
N VAL A 50 -13.33 -2.46 -4.31
CA VAL A 50 -13.36 -1.68 -3.07
C VAL A 50 -14.73 -1.77 -2.41
N LEU A 51 -15.80 -1.43 -3.16
CA LEU A 51 -17.19 -1.62 -2.74
C LEU A 51 -17.79 -2.80 -3.50
N ASP A 52 -17.52 -3.99 -3.00
CA ASP A 52 -17.93 -5.28 -3.55
C ASP A 52 -19.41 -5.58 -3.25
N ILE A 53 -20.28 -4.75 -3.80
CA ILE A 53 -21.73 -4.87 -3.76
C ILE A 53 -22.31 -4.73 -5.17
N ASN A 54 -23.59 -5.10 -5.36
CA ASN A 54 -24.20 -4.98 -6.68
C ASN A 54 -24.13 -3.52 -7.22
N PRO A 55 -24.04 -3.33 -8.55
CA PRO A 55 -23.82 -2.01 -9.14
C PRO A 55 -24.87 -0.95 -8.77
N ILE A 56 -26.14 -1.34 -8.67
CA ILE A 56 -27.25 -0.43 -8.31
C ILE A 56 -27.11 0.01 -6.85
N GLY A 57 -26.88 -0.94 -5.94
CA GLY A 57 -26.65 -0.66 -4.51
C GLY A 57 -25.43 0.22 -4.30
N ARG A 58 -24.32 -0.03 -5.04
CA ARG A 58 -23.11 0.79 -5.01
C ARG A 58 -23.42 2.21 -5.48
N TRP A 59 -24.12 2.38 -6.58
CA TRP A 59 -24.51 3.69 -7.09
C TRP A 59 -25.38 4.48 -6.09
N LEU A 60 -26.39 3.83 -5.50
CA LEU A 60 -27.28 4.44 -4.48
C LEU A 60 -26.48 4.83 -3.22
N LEU A 61 -25.68 3.91 -2.66
CA LEU A 61 -24.85 4.18 -1.49
C LEU A 61 -23.90 5.35 -1.74
N LEU A 62 -23.22 5.34 -2.88
CA LEU A 62 -22.24 6.36 -3.23
C LEU A 62 -22.91 7.73 -3.40
N ASN A 63 -23.94 7.85 -4.22
CA ASN A 63 -24.50 9.15 -4.61
C ASN A 63 -25.49 9.72 -3.58
N LEU A 64 -26.21 8.89 -2.81
CA LEU A 64 -27.21 9.36 -1.86
C LEU A 64 -26.70 9.44 -0.41
N ILE A 65 -25.65 8.67 -0.05
CA ILE A 65 -25.17 8.61 1.33
C ILE A 65 -23.73 9.12 1.44
N VAL A 66 -22.80 8.56 0.68
CA VAL A 66 -21.37 8.85 0.91
C VAL A 66 -21.01 10.25 0.41
N LEU A 67 -21.21 10.54 -0.87
CA LEU A 67 -20.78 11.79 -1.51
C LEU A 67 -21.49 13.05 -1.01
N PRO A 68 -22.74 13.03 -0.52
CA PRO A 68 -23.35 14.21 0.10
C PRO A 68 -22.71 14.59 1.44
N PHE A 69 -22.33 13.60 2.28
CA PHE A 69 -21.99 13.85 3.69
C PHE A 69 -20.53 13.71 4.04
N ARG A 70 -19.81 12.72 3.46
CA ARG A 70 -18.43 12.41 3.85
C ARG A 70 -17.36 13.39 3.38
N PRO A 71 -17.42 13.99 2.17
CA PRO A 71 -16.33 14.79 1.65
C PRO A 71 -15.95 15.98 2.54
N ARG A 72 -16.93 16.61 3.23
CA ARG A 72 -16.65 17.73 4.16
C ARG A 72 -15.80 17.30 5.35
N LYS A 73 -16.12 16.14 5.96
CA LYS A 73 -15.36 15.61 7.10
C LYS A 73 -13.97 15.16 6.65
N ALA A 74 -13.88 14.44 5.54
CA ALA A 74 -12.60 14.00 5.00
C ALA A 74 -11.71 15.17 4.57
N ALA A 75 -12.28 16.24 3.98
CA ALA A 75 -11.53 17.44 3.62
C ALA A 75 -10.88 18.12 4.83
N LYS A 76 -11.57 18.17 5.99
CA LYS A 76 -10.98 18.68 7.23
C LYS A 76 -9.80 17.84 7.69
N ALA A 77 -9.93 16.51 7.68
CA ALA A 77 -8.84 15.60 8.03
C ALA A 77 -7.63 15.75 7.09
N TYR A 78 -7.86 15.92 5.77
CA TYR A 78 -6.79 16.23 4.84
C TYR A 78 -6.14 17.59 5.12
N GLN A 79 -6.88 18.61 5.55
CA GLN A 79 -6.33 19.94 5.90
C GLN A 79 -5.35 19.86 7.07
N GLU A 80 -5.56 18.96 8.02
CA GLU A 80 -4.71 18.80 9.20
C GLU A 80 -3.33 18.23 8.88
N ILE A 81 -3.21 17.47 7.78
CA ILE A 81 -1.97 16.81 7.38
C ILE A 81 -1.36 17.35 6.08
N TRP A 82 -2.03 18.32 5.45
CA TRP A 82 -1.62 18.81 4.12
C TRP A 82 -0.27 19.53 4.18
N LEU A 83 0.66 19.10 3.33
CA LEU A 83 1.98 19.72 3.23
C LEU A 83 1.94 20.90 2.25
N GLU A 84 2.98 21.74 2.27
CA GLU A 84 3.13 22.87 1.35
C GLU A 84 3.05 22.44 -0.13
N ASP A 85 3.70 21.31 -0.46
CA ASP A 85 3.77 20.75 -1.82
C ASP A 85 2.60 19.81 -2.19
N GLY A 86 1.60 19.63 -1.30
CA GLY A 86 0.46 18.77 -1.58
C GLY A 86 0.15 17.73 -0.51
N SER A 87 -0.59 16.68 -0.88
CA SER A 87 -0.88 15.61 0.07
C SER A 87 0.38 14.80 0.40
N PRO A 88 0.54 14.33 1.66
CA PRO A 88 1.69 13.53 2.07
C PRO A 88 1.93 12.34 1.14
N LEU A 89 0.89 11.57 0.81
CA LEU A 89 1.00 10.43 -0.08
C LEU A 89 1.65 10.78 -1.42
N LEU A 90 1.20 11.86 -2.06
CA LEU A 90 1.75 12.29 -3.36
C LEU A 90 3.17 12.81 -3.22
N VAL A 91 3.43 13.65 -2.20
CA VAL A 91 4.75 14.26 -1.97
C VAL A 91 5.80 13.17 -1.72
N TYR A 92 5.51 12.23 -0.82
CA TYR A 92 6.45 11.15 -0.50
C TYR A 92 6.61 10.15 -1.65
N SER A 93 5.53 9.85 -2.37
CA SER A 93 5.60 8.99 -3.56
C SER A 93 6.46 9.61 -4.67
N LYS A 94 6.37 10.93 -4.90
CA LYS A 94 7.24 11.64 -5.85
C LYS A 94 8.70 11.68 -5.38
N LYS A 95 8.95 11.89 -4.09
CA LYS A 95 10.30 11.81 -3.53
C LYS A 95 10.91 10.43 -3.75
N LEU A 96 10.14 9.36 -3.53
CA LEU A 96 10.57 7.99 -3.79
C LEU A 96 10.83 7.73 -5.28
N GLN A 97 9.93 8.17 -6.17
CA GLN A 97 10.12 8.11 -7.62
C GLN A 97 11.45 8.75 -8.04
N ASN A 98 11.71 9.98 -7.59
CA ASN A 98 12.94 10.71 -7.90
C ASN A 98 14.19 9.99 -7.38
N ALA A 99 14.14 9.47 -6.16
CA ALA A 99 15.24 8.72 -5.57
C ALA A 99 15.54 7.43 -6.37
N LEU A 100 14.51 6.69 -6.77
CA LEU A 100 14.67 5.51 -7.62
C LEU A 100 15.16 5.86 -9.03
N ALA A 101 14.67 6.95 -9.64
CA ALA A 101 15.13 7.41 -10.94
C ALA A 101 16.65 7.69 -10.93
N LEU A 102 17.19 8.24 -9.84
CA LEU A 102 18.63 8.41 -9.67
C LEU A 102 19.37 7.06 -9.63
N GLN A 103 18.82 6.02 -8.97
CA GLN A 103 19.43 4.70 -8.89
C GLN A 103 19.48 3.98 -10.26
N PHE A 104 18.53 4.26 -11.14
CA PHE A 104 18.41 3.65 -12.47
C PHE A 104 18.90 4.55 -13.60
N SER A 105 19.43 5.75 -13.30
CA SER A 105 19.88 6.74 -14.29
C SER A 105 21.00 6.21 -15.20
N LYS A 106 21.96 5.47 -14.64
CA LYS A 106 23.06 4.87 -15.39
C LYS A 106 22.58 3.79 -16.38
N ASP A 107 21.53 3.11 -16.02
CA ASP A 107 20.91 2.06 -16.86
C ASP A 107 19.94 2.68 -17.89
N LYS A 108 19.70 3.99 -17.83
CA LYS A 108 18.72 4.73 -18.65
C LYS A 108 17.30 4.16 -18.58
N ILE A 109 16.92 3.67 -17.40
CA ILE A 109 15.58 3.11 -17.16
C ILE A 109 14.71 4.21 -16.53
N PRO A 110 13.65 4.68 -17.22
CA PRO A 110 12.73 5.66 -16.68
C PRO A 110 11.91 5.05 -15.54
N VAL A 111 11.62 5.86 -14.53
CA VAL A 111 10.79 5.49 -13.37
C VAL A 111 9.60 6.43 -13.30
N GLU A 112 8.41 5.88 -13.47
CA GLU A 112 7.17 6.63 -13.43
C GLU A 112 6.29 6.22 -12.25
N ILE A 113 5.41 7.13 -11.82
CA ILE A 113 4.41 6.86 -10.81
C ILE A 113 3.01 7.11 -11.37
N GLY A 114 2.10 6.17 -11.10
CA GLY A 114 0.69 6.26 -11.42
C GLY A 114 -0.18 6.04 -10.18
N MET A 115 -1.22 6.88 -10.03
CA MET A 115 -2.24 6.76 -8.98
C MET A 115 -3.48 6.07 -9.55
N GLN A 116 -4.07 5.14 -8.80
CA GLN A 116 -5.35 4.53 -9.16
C GLN A 116 -6.48 5.57 -9.11
N CYS A 117 -6.42 6.45 -8.12
CA CYS A 117 -7.40 7.52 -7.91
C CYS A 117 -6.67 8.87 -7.77
N GLY A 118 -6.89 9.78 -8.71
CA GLY A 118 -6.23 11.10 -8.69
C GLY A 118 -5.05 11.21 -9.65
N ASN A 119 -4.16 12.15 -9.37
CA ASN A 119 -3.07 12.52 -10.28
C ASN A 119 -1.68 12.35 -9.62
N PRO A 120 -0.64 11.99 -10.44
CA PRO A 120 -0.70 11.55 -11.84
C PRO A 120 -1.40 10.21 -12.00
N SER A 121 -2.27 10.05 -12.99
CA SER A 121 -3.00 8.80 -13.20
C SER A 121 -2.08 7.69 -13.75
N ILE A 122 -2.50 6.41 -13.60
CA ILE A 122 -1.83 5.26 -14.23
C ILE A 122 -1.72 5.51 -15.74
N LYS A 123 -2.80 6.00 -16.37
CA LYS A 123 -2.78 6.36 -17.79
C LYS A 123 -1.65 7.30 -18.15
N SER A 124 -1.53 8.43 -17.43
CA SER A 124 -0.50 9.43 -17.72
C SER A 124 0.93 8.89 -17.49
N ALA A 125 1.12 7.98 -16.54
CA ALA A 125 2.40 7.33 -16.30
C ALA A 125 2.75 6.34 -17.42
N VAL A 126 1.78 5.57 -17.90
CA VAL A 126 1.94 4.66 -19.05
C VAL A 126 2.25 5.45 -20.32
N ASP A 127 1.55 6.58 -20.55
CA ASP A 127 1.80 7.44 -21.71
C ASP A 127 3.24 7.97 -21.72
N ARG A 128 3.78 8.40 -20.58
CA ARG A 128 5.19 8.82 -20.46
C ARG A 128 6.17 7.67 -20.74
N LEU A 129 5.86 6.45 -20.28
CA LEU A 129 6.69 5.28 -20.60
C LEU A 129 6.63 4.91 -22.09
N ARG A 130 5.50 5.16 -22.76
CA ARG A 130 5.38 5.01 -24.23
C ARG A 130 6.20 6.06 -24.97
N GLU A 131 6.17 7.32 -24.53
CA GLU A 131 7.02 8.40 -25.10
C GLU A 131 8.51 8.06 -24.97
N GLU A 132 8.88 7.33 -23.90
CA GLU A 132 10.22 6.79 -23.69
C GLU A 132 10.46 5.47 -24.46
N GLU A 133 9.56 5.04 -25.33
CA GLU A 133 9.66 3.81 -26.16
C GLU A 133 9.90 2.53 -25.34
N CYS A 134 9.27 2.42 -24.15
CA CYS A 134 9.42 1.24 -23.32
C CYS A 134 8.59 0.05 -23.83
N ASP A 135 9.26 -1.02 -24.27
CA ASP A 135 8.65 -2.28 -24.70
C ASP A 135 8.34 -3.23 -23.54
N ARG A 136 8.97 -2.99 -22.39
CA ARG A 136 8.83 -3.77 -21.16
C ARG A 136 8.62 -2.83 -19.99
N ILE A 137 7.67 -3.14 -19.14
CA ILE A 137 7.39 -2.37 -17.92
C ILE A 137 7.48 -3.30 -16.72
N ILE A 138 8.33 -2.95 -15.74
CA ILE A 138 8.36 -3.57 -14.42
C ILE A 138 7.40 -2.78 -13.53
N ILE A 139 6.38 -3.45 -13.03
CA ILE A 139 5.31 -2.82 -12.26
C ILE A 139 5.48 -3.17 -10.79
N LEU A 140 5.52 -2.15 -9.93
CA LEU A 140 5.53 -2.28 -8.49
C LEU A 140 4.28 -1.62 -7.90
N PRO A 141 3.20 -2.39 -7.64
CA PRO A 141 2.13 -1.92 -6.79
C PRO A 141 2.65 -1.71 -5.37
N MET A 142 2.45 -0.51 -4.82
CA MET A 142 3.00 -0.10 -3.53
C MET A 142 2.19 -0.64 -2.33
N TYR A 143 1.77 -1.90 -2.45
CA TYR A 143 0.98 -2.63 -1.46
C TYR A 143 1.74 -3.87 -1.00
N PRO A 144 2.36 -3.83 0.20
CA PRO A 144 3.14 -4.97 0.70
C PRO A 144 2.33 -6.25 0.84
N GLN A 145 1.12 -6.15 1.40
CA GLN A 145 0.18 -7.26 1.57
C GLN A 145 -0.82 -7.30 0.41
N TYR A 146 -1.17 -8.50 -0.05
CA TYR A 146 -2.14 -8.68 -1.12
C TYR A 146 -3.56 -8.43 -0.63
N SER A 147 -4.31 -7.63 -1.37
CA SER A 147 -5.77 -7.64 -1.34
C SER A 147 -6.34 -7.41 -2.74
N SER A 148 -7.57 -7.92 -2.98
CA SER A 148 -8.26 -7.68 -4.23
C SER A 148 -8.54 -6.20 -4.47
N SER A 149 -8.82 -5.44 -3.40
CA SER A 149 -9.14 -4.01 -3.46
C SER A 149 -7.93 -3.09 -3.61
N THR A 150 -6.71 -3.60 -3.52
CA THR A 150 -5.46 -2.83 -3.68
C THR A 150 -4.61 -3.39 -4.82
N TYR A 151 -3.83 -4.43 -4.56
CA TYR A 151 -2.99 -5.06 -5.58
C TYR A 151 -3.80 -5.55 -6.79
N GLY A 152 -4.93 -6.24 -6.54
CA GLY A 152 -5.79 -6.75 -7.59
C GLY A 152 -6.40 -5.65 -8.45
N SER A 153 -6.88 -4.56 -7.85
CA SER A 153 -7.40 -3.41 -8.60
C SER A 153 -6.30 -2.65 -9.35
N ALA A 154 -5.09 -2.52 -8.80
CA ALA A 154 -3.96 -1.90 -9.48
C ALA A 154 -3.56 -2.66 -10.76
N VAL A 155 -3.54 -3.99 -10.69
CA VAL A 155 -3.31 -4.85 -11.87
C VAL A 155 -4.40 -4.63 -12.92
N GLU A 156 -5.67 -4.67 -12.51
CA GLU A 156 -6.81 -4.47 -13.40
C GLU A 156 -6.79 -3.11 -14.07
N ASP A 157 -6.53 -2.04 -13.29
CA ASP A 157 -6.51 -0.67 -13.83
C ASP A 157 -5.38 -0.48 -14.84
N LEU A 158 -4.19 -1.04 -14.58
CA LEU A 158 -3.11 -1.01 -15.57
C LEU A 158 -3.47 -1.78 -16.86
N TYR A 159 -4.08 -2.98 -16.74
CA TYR A 159 -4.49 -3.72 -17.92
C TYR A 159 -5.52 -2.96 -18.78
N LYS A 160 -6.46 -2.22 -18.14
CA LYS A 160 -7.40 -1.37 -18.89
C LYS A 160 -6.71 -0.32 -19.74
N GLU A 161 -5.57 0.22 -19.29
CA GLU A 161 -4.82 1.25 -20.00
C GLU A 161 -3.99 0.72 -21.18
N VAL A 162 -3.60 -0.56 -21.17
CA VAL A 162 -2.74 -1.14 -22.22
C VAL A 162 -3.46 -2.16 -23.09
N LEU A 163 -4.66 -2.63 -22.73
CA LEU A 163 -5.36 -3.73 -23.40
C LEU A 163 -5.66 -3.45 -24.88
N HIS A 164 -5.82 -2.19 -25.25
CA HIS A 164 -6.15 -1.76 -26.60
C HIS A 164 -4.94 -1.25 -27.40
N ASP A 165 -3.73 -1.34 -26.82
CA ASP A 165 -2.52 -0.95 -27.52
C ASP A 165 -2.25 -1.88 -28.69
N TRP A 166 -1.92 -1.31 -29.85
CA TRP A 166 -1.51 -2.10 -31.02
C TRP A 166 -0.21 -2.88 -30.73
N ASN A 167 0.75 -2.21 -30.07
CA ASN A 167 1.99 -2.81 -29.60
C ASN A 167 1.95 -2.83 -28.07
N MET A 168 1.38 -3.88 -27.49
CA MET A 168 1.27 -4.05 -26.05
C MET A 168 2.65 -4.31 -25.43
N PRO A 169 3.08 -3.52 -24.43
CA PRO A 169 4.34 -3.76 -23.75
C PRO A 169 4.32 -5.07 -22.95
N GLN A 170 5.49 -5.68 -22.77
CA GLN A 170 5.63 -6.78 -21.83
C GLN A 170 5.46 -6.27 -20.39
N LEU A 171 4.48 -6.80 -19.67
CA LEU A 171 4.22 -6.43 -18.26
C LEU A 171 4.82 -7.48 -17.32
N LYS A 172 5.62 -7.03 -16.35
CA LYS A 172 6.15 -7.88 -15.28
C LYS A 172 5.84 -7.26 -13.93
N PHE A 173 4.94 -7.89 -13.19
CA PHE A 173 4.55 -7.45 -11.86
C PHE A 173 5.48 -7.98 -10.78
N ILE A 174 5.92 -7.09 -9.88
CA ILE A 174 6.57 -7.47 -8.63
C ILE A 174 5.47 -7.97 -7.68
N PRO A 175 5.59 -9.19 -7.16
CA PRO A 175 4.56 -9.74 -6.27
C PRO A 175 4.49 -8.98 -4.94
N PRO A 176 3.42 -9.18 -4.13
CA PRO A 176 3.36 -8.68 -2.77
C PRO A 176 4.61 -9.05 -1.97
N PHE A 177 5.20 -8.08 -1.28
CA PHE A 177 6.51 -8.19 -0.66
C PHE A 177 6.46 -8.16 0.88
N TYR A 178 5.32 -8.54 1.46
CA TYR A 178 5.00 -8.50 2.90
C TYR A 178 6.01 -9.22 3.80
N SER A 179 6.76 -10.18 3.26
CA SER A 179 7.78 -10.98 3.99
C SER A 179 9.20 -10.79 3.43
N ASP A 180 9.40 -9.89 2.45
CA ASP A 180 10.74 -9.63 1.92
C ASP A 180 11.65 -9.08 3.02
N SER A 181 12.78 -9.71 3.23
CA SER A 181 13.71 -9.37 4.32
C SER A 181 14.23 -7.93 4.24
N ARG A 182 14.30 -7.35 3.04
CA ARG A 182 14.73 -5.96 2.79
C ARG A 182 13.62 -4.97 3.19
N PHE A 183 12.35 -5.31 2.93
CA PHE A 183 11.21 -4.55 3.41
C PHE A 183 11.13 -4.57 4.94
N ILE A 184 11.26 -5.74 5.55
CA ILE A 184 11.29 -5.89 7.01
C ILE A 184 12.48 -5.15 7.62
N GLY A 185 13.68 -5.28 7.03
CA GLY A 185 14.89 -4.55 7.46
C GLY A 185 14.75 -3.02 7.35
N SER A 186 13.99 -2.52 6.37
CA SER A 186 13.70 -1.09 6.28
C SER A 186 12.86 -0.60 7.47
N TRP A 187 11.83 -1.36 7.87
CA TRP A 187 11.05 -1.07 9.08
C TRP A 187 11.88 -1.15 10.35
N GLU A 188 12.78 -2.14 10.45
CA GLU A 188 13.72 -2.27 11.56
C GLU A 188 14.57 -1.00 11.71
N LYS A 189 15.15 -0.48 10.63
CA LYS A 189 16.00 0.72 10.68
C LYS A 189 15.23 1.99 11.07
N ILE A 190 14.06 2.19 10.48
CA ILE A 190 13.25 3.39 10.72
C ILE A 190 12.64 3.38 12.13
N GLY A 191 12.21 2.22 12.60
CA GLY A 191 11.58 2.08 13.91
C GLY A 191 12.56 2.02 15.07
N LEU A 192 13.85 1.70 14.85
CA LEU A 192 14.82 1.51 15.91
C LEU A 192 14.86 2.65 16.94
N PRO A 193 14.90 3.96 16.57
CA PRO A 193 14.91 5.04 17.55
C PRO A 193 13.67 5.09 18.46
N PHE A 194 12.54 4.55 17.96
CA PHE A 194 11.29 4.51 18.73
C PHE A 194 11.30 3.36 19.74
N ILE A 195 11.85 2.22 19.36
CA ILE A 195 11.96 1.02 20.21
C ILE A 195 13.03 1.22 21.31
N GLU A 196 14.17 1.87 20.99
CA GLU A 196 15.21 2.18 21.99
C GLU A 196 14.71 3.04 23.14
N ASN A 197 13.64 3.82 22.95
CA ASN A 197 12.96 4.57 24.00
C ASN A 197 12.12 3.69 24.96
N LYS A 198 12.12 2.36 24.76
CA LYS A 198 11.45 1.35 25.59
C LYS A 198 9.96 1.70 25.81
N PRO A 199 9.12 1.64 24.76
CA PRO A 199 7.68 1.77 24.92
C PRO A 199 7.15 0.62 25.80
N ASP A 200 6.00 0.83 26.44
CA ASP A 200 5.34 -0.21 27.22
C ASP A 200 4.68 -1.25 26.31
N HIS A 201 4.36 -0.87 25.05
CA HIS A 201 3.79 -1.79 24.05
C HIS A 201 4.04 -1.29 22.63
N VAL A 202 4.15 -2.24 21.67
CA VAL A 202 4.25 -1.96 20.25
C VAL A 202 2.98 -2.45 19.53
N LEU A 203 2.30 -1.57 18.80
CA LEU A 203 1.11 -1.91 18.05
C LEU A 203 1.41 -1.86 16.53
N PHE A 204 1.11 -2.95 15.84
CA PHE A 204 1.13 -2.99 14.37
C PHE A 204 -0.28 -2.79 13.84
N SER A 205 -0.58 -1.60 13.30
CA SER A 205 -1.88 -1.26 12.76
C SER A 205 -1.88 -1.40 11.23
N PHE A 206 -2.86 -2.14 10.71
CA PHE A 206 -3.07 -2.35 9.28
C PHE A 206 -4.43 -1.80 8.87
N HIS A 207 -4.62 -1.51 7.58
CA HIS A 207 -5.95 -1.15 7.10
C HIS A 207 -6.88 -2.36 7.22
N SER A 208 -8.06 -2.18 7.79
CA SER A 208 -9.05 -3.26 7.88
C SER A 208 -9.69 -3.54 6.51
N LEU A 209 -10.20 -4.75 6.35
CA LEU A 209 -11.02 -5.15 5.21
C LEU A 209 -12.32 -5.80 5.70
N PRO A 210 -13.41 -5.76 4.92
CA PRO A 210 -14.60 -6.56 5.19
C PRO A 210 -14.26 -8.05 5.25
N ILE A 211 -14.81 -8.77 6.22
CA ILE A 211 -14.58 -10.21 6.39
C ILE A 211 -14.85 -10.99 5.10
N ARG A 212 -15.92 -10.64 4.38
CA ARG A 212 -16.26 -11.29 3.10
C ARG A 212 -15.14 -11.21 2.04
N HIS A 213 -14.23 -10.21 2.13
CA HIS A 213 -13.06 -10.16 1.23
C HIS A 213 -12.05 -11.24 1.58
N LEU A 214 -11.90 -11.58 2.86
CA LEU A 214 -11.05 -12.68 3.30
C LEU A 214 -11.66 -14.03 2.88
N GLU A 215 -12.96 -14.21 3.09
CA GLU A 215 -13.68 -15.42 2.67
C GLU A 215 -13.55 -15.66 1.16
N LYS A 216 -13.70 -14.61 0.33
CA LYS A 216 -13.50 -14.72 -1.12
C LYS A 216 -12.04 -15.01 -1.53
N SER A 217 -11.08 -14.71 -0.69
CA SER A 217 -9.66 -15.00 -0.95
C SER A 217 -9.25 -16.41 -0.49
N ASP A 218 -10.10 -17.10 0.28
CA ASP A 218 -9.88 -18.47 0.71
C ASP A 218 -10.23 -19.46 -0.41
N MET A 219 -9.22 -19.85 -1.17
CA MET A 219 -9.38 -20.81 -2.28
C MET A 219 -9.72 -22.24 -1.81
N SER A 220 -9.58 -22.54 -0.51
CA SER A 220 -9.93 -23.84 0.06
C SER A 220 -11.40 -23.91 0.49
N GLU A 221 -12.10 -22.77 0.59
CA GLU A 221 -13.47 -22.58 1.05
C GLU A 221 -13.73 -23.04 2.51
N ASN A 222 -12.69 -23.47 3.23
CA ASN A 222 -12.84 -24.08 4.57
C ASN A 222 -11.75 -23.65 5.57
N TRP A 223 -10.76 -22.86 5.18
CA TRP A 223 -9.65 -22.48 6.05
C TRP A 223 -9.99 -21.26 6.92
N CYS A 224 -10.63 -20.27 6.33
CA CYS A 224 -10.97 -19.02 7.03
C CYS A 224 -12.06 -19.26 8.06
N LYS A 225 -11.73 -19.11 9.35
CA LYS A 225 -12.63 -19.31 10.49
C LYS A 225 -13.10 -17.98 11.12
N ASN A 226 -12.69 -16.84 10.59
CA ASN A 226 -13.00 -15.49 11.09
C ASN A 226 -12.66 -15.25 12.58
N ASN A 227 -11.76 -16.07 13.17
CA ASN A 227 -11.41 -16.03 14.58
C ASN A 227 -9.92 -15.74 14.86
N HIS A 228 -9.17 -15.28 13.88
CA HIS A 228 -7.72 -15.00 13.89
C HIS A 228 -6.81 -16.23 14.06
N ASP A 229 -7.25 -17.34 14.66
CA ASP A 229 -6.40 -18.52 14.85
C ASP A 229 -5.84 -19.01 13.52
N CYS A 230 -6.64 -18.92 12.45
CA CYS A 230 -6.22 -19.29 11.09
C CYS A 230 -5.18 -18.35 10.49
N CYS A 231 -4.91 -17.18 11.09
CA CYS A 231 -3.98 -16.15 10.62
C CYS A 231 -2.66 -16.12 11.40
N LEU A 232 -2.54 -16.84 12.52
CA LEU A 232 -1.36 -16.83 13.39
C LEU A 232 -0.12 -17.39 12.69
N GLU A 233 -0.32 -18.33 11.78
CA GLU A 233 0.74 -18.90 10.96
C GLU A 233 0.42 -18.78 9.48
N LEU A 234 1.42 -18.39 8.69
CA LEU A 234 1.32 -18.37 7.24
C LEU A 234 1.58 -19.77 6.68
N VAL A 235 0.55 -20.34 6.06
CA VAL A 235 0.60 -21.68 5.46
C VAL A 235 0.13 -21.63 3.99
N LYS A 236 0.19 -22.76 3.28
CA LYS A 236 -0.19 -22.84 1.87
C LYS A 236 -1.65 -22.40 1.65
N GLU A 237 -2.55 -22.75 2.55
CA GLU A 237 -3.98 -22.52 2.47
C GLU A 237 -4.33 -21.02 2.61
N ASN A 238 -3.62 -20.29 3.47
CA ASN A 238 -3.87 -18.87 3.74
C ASN A 238 -2.83 -17.93 3.12
N ARG A 239 -1.96 -18.39 2.24
CA ARG A 239 -0.89 -17.57 1.64
C ARG A 239 -1.38 -16.31 0.93
N ASN A 240 -2.61 -16.32 0.43
CA ASN A 240 -3.27 -15.18 -0.22
C ASN A 240 -4.19 -14.39 0.72
N CYS A 241 -4.31 -14.80 1.98
CA CYS A 241 -5.13 -14.11 2.96
C CYS A 241 -4.42 -12.84 3.44
N TYR A 242 -5.07 -11.69 3.25
CA TYR A 242 -4.55 -10.39 3.68
C TYR A 242 -4.24 -10.36 5.19
N SER A 243 -5.16 -10.84 6.02
CA SER A 243 -4.97 -10.88 7.48
C SER A 243 -3.76 -11.72 7.88
N ALA A 244 -3.61 -12.92 7.31
CA ALA A 244 -2.44 -13.76 7.60
C ALA A 244 -1.12 -13.09 7.18
N GLN A 245 -1.10 -12.41 6.05
CA GLN A 245 0.07 -11.63 5.60
C GLN A 245 0.38 -10.46 6.54
N CYS A 246 -0.65 -9.78 7.08
CA CYS A 246 -0.46 -8.70 8.08
C CYS A 246 0.14 -9.24 9.38
N PHE A 247 -0.40 -10.33 9.93
CA PHE A 247 0.17 -10.97 11.13
C PHE A 247 1.59 -11.45 10.91
N HIS A 248 1.87 -12.03 9.74
CA HIS A 248 3.22 -12.48 9.39
C HIS A 248 4.21 -11.30 9.28
N THR A 249 3.81 -10.20 8.63
CA THR A 249 4.64 -8.97 8.58
C THR A 249 4.95 -8.45 9.97
N ALA A 250 3.93 -8.33 10.83
CA ALA A 250 4.08 -7.85 12.20
C ALA A 250 5.05 -8.73 13.01
N LYS A 251 4.88 -10.05 12.91
CA LYS A 251 5.75 -11.04 13.56
C LYS A 251 7.21 -10.87 13.12
N LEU A 252 7.47 -10.77 11.81
CA LEU A 252 8.83 -10.61 11.28
C LEU A 252 9.47 -9.29 11.74
N ILE A 253 8.72 -8.20 11.86
CA ILE A 253 9.24 -6.92 12.38
C ILE A 253 9.50 -7.04 13.89
N ALA A 254 8.58 -7.65 14.67
CA ALA A 254 8.74 -7.86 16.11
C ALA A 254 9.97 -8.71 16.43
N GLU A 255 10.22 -9.76 15.66
CA GLU A 255 11.40 -10.62 15.76
C GLU A 255 12.71 -9.84 15.56
N ARG A 256 12.74 -8.83 14.65
CA ARG A 256 13.92 -7.97 14.46
C ARG A 256 14.29 -7.15 15.68
N TYR A 257 13.30 -6.79 16.50
CA TYR A 257 13.49 -6.05 17.75
C TYR A 257 13.58 -6.94 18.98
N ASN A 258 13.53 -8.27 18.81
CA ASN A 258 13.50 -9.26 19.90
C ASN A 258 12.36 -8.99 20.90
N LEU A 259 11.19 -8.55 20.41
CA LEU A 259 10.02 -8.33 21.25
C LEU A 259 9.44 -9.67 21.70
N SER A 260 9.08 -9.77 22.98
CA SER A 260 8.33 -10.92 23.50
C SER A 260 6.88 -10.90 23.00
N ALA A 261 6.17 -12.02 23.10
CA ALA A 261 4.78 -12.11 22.64
C ALA A 261 3.81 -11.13 23.33
N ASP A 262 4.13 -10.72 24.56
CA ASP A 262 3.31 -9.80 25.35
C ASP A 262 3.62 -8.33 25.05
N ASP A 263 4.77 -8.03 24.42
CA ASP A 263 5.23 -6.66 24.16
C ASP A 263 4.60 -6.04 22.91
N TRP A 264 3.90 -6.83 22.08
CA TRP A 264 3.32 -6.33 20.86
C TRP A 264 1.96 -6.96 20.51
N SER A 265 1.21 -6.28 19.66
CA SER A 265 -0.05 -6.79 19.13
C SER A 265 -0.34 -6.26 17.73
N VAL A 266 -1.31 -6.90 17.05
CA VAL A 266 -1.83 -6.47 15.74
C VAL A 266 -3.22 -5.87 15.91
N SER A 267 -3.53 -4.83 15.15
CA SER A 267 -4.87 -4.26 15.05
C SER A 267 -5.18 -3.81 13.62
N PHE A 268 -6.46 -3.51 13.38
CA PHE A 268 -6.95 -3.11 12.06
C PHE A 268 -7.77 -1.82 12.16
N GLN A 269 -7.40 -0.83 11.35
CA GLN A 269 -7.95 0.53 11.35
C GLN A 269 -8.89 0.79 10.16
N SER A 270 -9.51 1.97 10.11
CA SER A 270 -10.24 2.52 8.95
C SER A 270 -11.50 1.76 8.57
N LYS A 271 -12.16 1.10 9.52
CA LYS A 271 -13.43 0.41 9.24
C LYS A 271 -14.52 1.39 8.78
N PHE A 272 -15.34 0.93 7.86
CA PHE A 272 -16.38 1.71 7.23
C PHE A 272 -17.73 1.00 7.17
N GLY A 273 -18.83 1.71 7.49
CA GLY A 273 -20.18 1.16 7.39
C GLY A 273 -20.54 0.22 8.54
N ARG A 274 -21.51 -0.71 8.28
CA ARG A 274 -22.10 -1.57 9.32
C ARG A 274 -21.75 -3.06 9.15
N GLU A 275 -21.06 -3.42 8.09
CA GLU A 275 -20.64 -4.80 7.88
C GLU A 275 -19.55 -5.22 8.86
N GLU A 276 -19.26 -6.50 8.89
CA GLU A 276 -18.20 -7.02 9.74
C GLU A 276 -16.83 -6.85 9.07
N TRP A 277 -15.89 -6.28 9.85
CA TRP A 277 -14.52 -6.00 9.44
C TRP A 277 -13.53 -6.81 10.25
N ILE A 278 -12.31 -6.98 9.74
CA ILE A 278 -11.23 -7.66 10.46
C ILE A 278 -11.02 -7.00 11.82
N LYS A 279 -10.79 -7.83 12.84
CA LYS A 279 -10.54 -7.43 14.23
C LYS A 279 -9.10 -7.83 14.63
N PRO A 280 -8.59 -7.32 15.78
CA PRO A 280 -9.19 -6.31 16.63
C PRO A 280 -9.16 -4.92 15.97
N ASP A 281 -10.19 -4.11 16.24
CA ASP A 281 -10.25 -2.70 15.81
C ASP A 281 -9.19 -1.88 16.56
N THR A 282 -8.49 -0.99 15.87
CA THR A 282 -7.37 -0.23 16.44
C THR A 282 -7.80 0.68 17.61
N GLU A 283 -8.94 1.39 17.49
CA GLU A 283 -9.42 2.26 18.56
C GLU A 283 -9.79 1.46 19.81
N GLN A 284 -10.45 0.30 19.63
CA GLN A 284 -10.80 -0.59 20.73
C GLN A 284 -9.57 -1.22 21.38
N GLN A 285 -8.57 -1.61 20.59
CA GLN A 285 -7.32 -2.18 21.10
C GLN A 285 -6.53 -1.15 21.91
N LEU A 286 -6.46 0.10 21.45
CA LEU A 286 -5.80 1.19 22.16
C LEU A 286 -6.48 1.50 23.50
N ALA A 287 -7.82 1.55 23.55
CA ALA A 287 -8.56 1.73 24.80
C ALA A 287 -8.26 0.61 25.79
N LYS A 288 -8.33 -0.66 25.35
CA LYS A 288 -8.02 -1.82 26.17
C LYS A 288 -6.58 -1.80 26.71
N LEU A 289 -5.61 -1.44 25.90
CA LEU A 289 -4.22 -1.33 26.33
C LEU A 289 -4.05 -0.25 27.39
N ALA A 290 -4.66 0.93 27.21
CA ALA A 290 -4.64 2.02 28.19
C ALA A 290 -5.31 1.62 29.51
N GLU A 291 -6.47 0.96 29.48
CA GLU A 291 -7.18 0.41 30.64
C GLU A 291 -6.33 -0.63 31.40
N ASN A 292 -5.52 -1.41 30.68
CA ASN A 292 -4.58 -2.37 31.26
C ASN A 292 -3.26 -1.74 31.76
N GLY A 293 -3.17 -0.41 31.77
CA GLY A 293 -2.04 0.32 32.38
C GLY A 293 -0.91 0.66 31.40
N VAL A 294 -1.03 0.38 30.09
CA VAL A 294 -0.07 0.81 29.08
C VAL A 294 -0.10 2.33 28.97
N LYS A 295 1.05 2.99 29.15
CA LYS A 295 1.18 4.45 29.14
C LYS A 295 1.82 4.97 27.85
N ARG A 296 2.84 4.29 27.35
CA ARG A 296 3.60 4.69 26.17
C ARG A 296 3.55 3.61 25.11
N ILE A 297 2.99 3.95 23.96
CA ILE A 297 2.83 3.01 22.85
C ILE A 297 3.54 3.53 21.60
N VAL A 298 4.20 2.63 20.90
CA VAL A 298 4.73 2.87 19.55
C VAL A 298 3.86 2.16 18.54
N VAL A 299 3.43 2.87 17.49
CA VAL A 299 2.57 2.30 16.46
C VAL A 299 3.30 2.28 15.11
N PHE A 300 3.33 1.10 14.50
CA PHE A 300 3.75 0.88 13.13
C PHE A 300 2.55 0.70 12.23
N CYS A 301 2.62 1.19 10.98
CA CYS A 301 1.58 1.00 9.96
C CYS A 301 2.14 0.30 8.71
N PRO A 302 2.52 -1.00 8.77
CA PRO A 302 3.32 -1.63 7.73
C PRO A 302 2.59 -1.89 6.40
N ALA A 303 1.28 -1.67 6.34
CA ALA A 303 0.54 -1.68 5.07
C ALA A 303 0.76 -0.42 4.23
N PHE A 304 1.27 0.66 4.84
CA PHE A 304 1.43 1.97 4.24
C PHE A 304 2.91 2.29 4.08
N VAL A 305 3.44 2.11 2.86
CA VAL A 305 4.84 2.41 2.57
C VAL A 305 5.12 3.91 2.40
N SER A 306 4.09 4.71 2.25
CA SER A 306 4.15 6.19 2.26
C SER A 306 3.13 6.73 3.23
N ASP A 307 3.51 7.77 3.99
CA ASP A 307 2.59 8.45 4.90
C ASP A 307 1.40 9.05 4.16
N CYS A 308 0.23 8.88 4.72
CA CYS A 308 -1.06 9.22 4.14
C CYS A 308 -2.06 9.66 5.22
N LEU A 309 -3.33 9.78 4.85
CA LEU A 309 -4.39 10.16 5.79
C LEU A 309 -4.51 9.14 6.93
N GLU A 310 -4.43 7.87 6.58
CA GLU A 310 -4.58 6.74 7.47
C GLU A 310 -3.45 6.62 8.50
N THR A 311 -2.24 7.08 8.17
CA THR A 311 -1.12 7.10 9.13
C THR A 311 -1.11 8.38 9.95
N LEU A 312 -1.07 9.53 9.29
CA LEU A 312 -0.83 10.82 9.97
C LEU A 312 -2.04 11.32 10.75
N GLU A 313 -3.23 11.33 10.14
CA GLU A 313 -4.45 11.81 10.82
C GLU A 313 -5.06 10.71 11.69
N GLU A 314 -5.31 9.53 11.10
CA GLU A 314 -6.05 8.51 11.81
C GLU A 314 -5.27 7.96 13.02
N ILE A 315 -3.98 7.63 12.84
CA ILE A 315 -3.15 7.11 13.94
C ILE A 315 -2.44 8.25 14.67
N GLY A 316 -1.72 9.11 13.93
CA GLY A 316 -0.88 10.13 14.55
C GLY A 316 -1.64 11.19 15.36
N ILE A 317 -2.86 11.53 14.93
CA ILE A 317 -3.69 12.55 15.59
C ILE A 317 -4.83 11.89 16.35
N ARG A 318 -5.81 11.31 15.64
CA ARG A 318 -7.08 10.85 16.23
C ARG A 318 -6.92 9.66 17.18
N ALA A 319 -6.15 8.64 16.80
CA ALA A 319 -5.90 7.48 17.65
C ALA A 319 -5.03 7.86 18.87
N ALA A 320 -4.08 8.78 18.71
CA ALA A 320 -3.28 9.30 19.81
C ALA A 320 -4.14 10.07 20.83
N GLU A 321 -5.11 10.87 20.38
CA GLU A 321 -6.08 11.52 21.27
C GLU A 321 -6.98 10.50 21.97
N HIS A 322 -7.44 9.49 21.22
CA HIS A 322 -8.27 8.42 21.77
C HIS A 322 -7.52 7.64 22.86
N PHE A 323 -6.27 7.28 22.64
CA PHE A 323 -5.43 6.60 23.62
C PHE A 323 -5.27 7.42 24.91
N ARG A 324 -4.98 8.74 24.79
CA ARG A 324 -4.89 9.63 25.95
C ARG A 324 -6.19 9.76 26.74
N LYS A 325 -7.33 9.85 26.05
CA LYS A 325 -8.66 9.91 26.67
C LYS A 325 -9.00 8.66 27.48
N ASN A 326 -8.42 7.50 27.14
CA ASN A 326 -8.63 6.24 27.84
C ASN A 326 -7.53 5.93 28.89
N GLY A 327 -6.67 6.89 29.23
CA GLY A 327 -5.69 6.76 30.32
C GLY A 327 -4.26 6.46 29.88
N GLY A 328 -3.99 6.39 28.59
CA GLY A 328 -2.64 6.41 28.03
C GLY A 328 -2.00 7.79 28.14
N GLU A 329 -0.69 7.87 27.95
CA GLU A 329 0.07 9.13 28.03
C GLU A 329 0.63 9.53 26.66
N GLU A 330 1.33 8.64 26.00
CA GLU A 330 2.02 8.93 24.74
C GLU A 330 1.79 7.83 23.71
N LEU A 331 1.35 8.22 22.50
CA LEU A 331 1.38 7.39 21.32
C LEU A 331 2.35 8.00 20.31
N LYS A 332 3.39 7.24 19.94
CA LYS A 332 4.34 7.61 18.89
C LYS A 332 4.07 6.80 17.64
N LEU A 333 3.75 7.48 16.56
CA LEU A 333 3.67 6.88 15.21
C LEU A 333 5.08 6.79 14.62
N VAL A 334 5.49 5.59 14.20
CA VAL A 334 6.68 5.41 13.38
C VAL A 334 6.34 5.90 11.97
N PRO A 335 7.13 6.82 11.38
CA PRO A 335 6.90 7.27 10.01
C PRO A 335 6.90 6.09 9.03
N SER A 336 6.08 6.18 7.98
CA SER A 336 6.15 5.22 6.88
C SER A 336 7.53 5.24 6.21
N LEU A 337 7.82 4.25 5.39
CA LEU A 337 9.13 4.10 4.74
C LEU A 337 9.47 5.29 3.82
N ASN A 338 8.45 5.90 3.20
CA ASN A 338 8.56 7.10 2.37
C ASN A 338 9.69 6.99 1.32
N ALA A 339 10.62 7.93 1.32
CA ALA A 339 11.85 7.89 0.52
C ALA A 339 13.10 7.72 1.39
N HIS A 340 12.97 6.97 2.51
CA HIS A 340 14.12 6.69 3.37
C HIS A 340 15.21 5.96 2.60
N PRO A 341 16.51 6.30 2.76
CA PRO A 341 17.60 5.71 1.99
C PRO A 341 17.62 4.16 2.02
N GLU A 342 17.38 3.55 3.17
CA GLU A 342 17.31 2.09 3.32
C GLU A 342 16.18 1.48 2.47
N TRP A 343 15.02 2.12 2.44
CA TRP A 343 13.90 1.68 1.63
C TRP A 343 14.17 1.84 0.12
N VAL A 344 14.75 2.98 -0.27
CA VAL A 344 15.19 3.19 -1.66
C VAL A 344 16.19 2.12 -2.10
N HIS A 345 17.15 1.79 -1.23
CA HIS A 345 18.12 0.71 -1.49
C HIS A 345 17.43 -0.66 -1.61
N ALA A 346 16.53 -0.97 -0.68
CA ALA A 346 15.75 -2.21 -0.68
C ALA A 346 14.92 -2.36 -1.97
N LEU A 347 14.17 -1.32 -2.35
CA LEU A 347 13.39 -1.32 -3.58
C LEU A 347 14.24 -1.43 -4.83
N THR A 348 15.38 -0.73 -4.88
CA THR A 348 16.33 -0.85 -5.99
C THR A 348 16.77 -2.30 -6.17
N SER A 349 17.08 -2.99 -5.09
CA SER A 349 17.48 -4.40 -5.10
C SER A 349 16.33 -5.31 -5.56
N ILE A 350 15.12 -5.11 -5.03
CA ILE A 350 13.92 -5.87 -5.44
C ILE A 350 13.65 -5.68 -6.94
N ILE A 351 13.69 -4.46 -7.44
CA ILE A 351 13.44 -4.15 -8.85
C ILE A 351 14.53 -4.78 -9.74
N ARG A 352 15.81 -4.72 -9.33
CA ARG A 352 16.91 -5.30 -10.11
C ARG A 352 16.79 -6.81 -10.30
N GLU A 353 16.30 -7.54 -9.31
CA GLU A 353 16.01 -8.99 -9.43
C GLU A 353 14.97 -9.26 -10.53
N HIS A 354 14.00 -8.35 -10.69
CA HIS A 354 12.95 -8.48 -11.70
C HIS A 354 13.37 -7.96 -13.08
N LEU A 355 14.43 -7.16 -13.15
CA LEU A 355 15.03 -6.75 -14.42
C LEU A 355 15.85 -7.88 -15.04
N ALA A 356 16.52 -8.71 -14.26
CA ALA A 356 17.41 -9.76 -14.71
C ALA A 356 16.71 -11.00 -15.31
N GLY A 357 15.43 -11.19 -15.06
CA GLY A 357 14.58 -12.26 -15.61
C GLY A 357 13.47 -11.69 -16.46
#